data_a47b74e26602eb83e2f71ab402da01da
#
_entry.id   a47b74e26602eb83e2f71ab402da01da
#
_cell.length_a   1.000
_cell.length_b   1.000
_cell.length_c   1.000
_cell.angle_alpha   90.00
_cell.angle_beta   90.00
_cell.angle_gamma   90.00
#
_symmetry.space_group_name_H-M   'P 1'
#
loop_
_entity.id
_entity.type
_entity.pdbx_description
1 polymer ?
#
loop_
_entity_poly.entity_id
_entity_poly.type
_entity_poly.pdbx_seq_one_letter_code
_entity_poly.pdbx_strand_id
1 'polypeptide(L)'
;YESPGMQKYMKDLRPTVFADLIAMNALYRPGPIEYIPSFVRRKNGEEPIAYDLDAMEEYLSETYGITVYQEQVMLLSQKLAGFSKGDADALRKAMGKKQKAVLDKMKPKFVEQASEKGHDPKILEKIWTDWEAFASYAFNKSHSTCYAWIAYQTAYLKAHYPAEYMA
;
A
#
# COMPACT_ATOMS: atom_id res chain seq x y z
N TYR A 1 -9.70 -15.33 0.70
CA TYR A 1 -9.24 -15.36 2.10
C TYR A 1 -9.29 -16.76 2.73
N GLU A 2 -9.81 -17.76 2.02
CA GLU A 2 -10.01 -19.11 2.55
C GLU A 2 -8.88 -20.10 2.24
N SER A 3 -7.86 -19.71 1.47
CA SER A 3 -6.69 -20.56 1.25
C SER A 3 -5.91 -20.77 2.56
N PRO A 4 -5.27 -21.93 2.78
CA PRO A 4 -4.55 -22.22 4.02
C PRO A 4 -3.49 -21.17 4.36
N GLY A 5 -2.76 -20.67 3.36
CA GLY A 5 -1.76 -19.61 3.55
C GLY A 5 -2.36 -18.29 3.99
N MET A 6 -3.46 -17.86 3.36
CA MET A 6 -4.16 -16.65 3.75
C MET A 6 -4.74 -16.77 5.16
N GLN A 7 -5.35 -17.90 5.49
CA GLN A 7 -5.89 -18.15 6.84
C GLN A 7 -4.82 -18.03 7.92
N LYS A 8 -3.60 -18.54 7.64
CA LYS A 8 -2.48 -18.41 8.58
C LYS A 8 -2.15 -16.94 8.84
N TYR A 9 -1.94 -16.16 7.78
CA TYR A 9 -1.63 -14.73 7.91
C TYR A 9 -2.77 -13.94 8.56
N MET A 10 -4.02 -14.27 8.27
CA MET A 10 -5.18 -13.63 8.90
C MET A 10 -5.24 -13.91 10.41
N LYS A 11 -4.88 -15.11 10.86
CA LYS A 11 -4.79 -15.45 12.28
C LYS A 11 -3.67 -14.68 12.98
N ASP A 12 -2.52 -14.56 12.32
CA ASP A 12 -1.37 -13.81 12.84
C ASP A 12 -1.67 -12.30 12.89
N LEU A 13 -2.36 -11.77 11.88
CA LEU A 13 -2.73 -10.36 11.76
C LEU A 13 -3.75 -9.93 12.81
N ARG A 14 -4.72 -10.78 13.13
CA ARG A 14 -5.87 -10.43 14.00
C ARG A 14 -6.53 -9.12 13.56
N PRO A 15 -7.13 -9.07 12.37
CA PRO A 15 -7.67 -7.82 11.82
C PRO A 15 -8.70 -7.21 12.77
N THR A 16 -8.61 -5.91 12.97
CA THR A 16 -9.49 -5.13 13.85
C THR A 16 -10.26 -4.06 13.09
N VAL A 17 -9.79 -3.71 11.89
CA VAL A 17 -10.42 -2.73 11.01
C VAL A 17 -10.52 -3.28 9.59
N PHE A 18 -11.48 -2.78 8.81
CA PHE A 18 -11.68 -3.24 7.43
C PHE A 18 -10.45 -2.97 6.54
N ALA A 19 -9.70 -1.91 6.82
CA ALA A 19 -8.48 -1.57 6.11
C ALA A 19 -7.43 -2.70 6.17
N ASP A 20 -7.39 -3.48 7.26
CA ASP A 20 -6.49 -4.64 7.39
C ASP A 20 -6.79 -5.72 6.34
N LEU A 21 -8.08 -5.94 6.04
CA LEU A 21 -8.50 -6.91 5.02
C LEU A 21 -8.12 -6.45 3.63
N ILE A 22 -8.30 -5.16 3.34
CA ILE A 22 -7.92 -4.55 2.06
C ILE A 22 -6.42 -4.72 1.82
N ALA A 23 -5.60 -4.37 2.82
CA ALA A 23 -4.15 -4.48 2.73
C ALA A 23 -3.69 -5.93 2.56
N MET A 24 -4.27 -6.87 3.29
CA MET A 24 -3.91 -8.28 3.18
C MET A 24 -4.20 -8.85 1.78
N ASN A 25 -5.31 -8.48 1.16
CA ASN A 25 -5.60 -8.86 -0.21
C ASN A 25 -4.55 -8.34 -1.19
N ALA A 26 -4.08 -7.13 -0.99
CA ALA A 26 -3.04 -6.53 -1.83
C ALA A 26 -1.66 -7.16 -1.60
N LEU A 27 -1.34 -7.56 -0.38
CA LEU A 27 -0.02 -8.09 0.01
C LEU A 27 0.13 -9.60 -0.24
N TYR A 28 -0.95 -10.38 -0.18
CA TYR A 28 -0.88 -11.83 -0.34
C TYR A 28 -0.74 -12.22 -1.82
N ARG A 29 0.43 -11.94 -2.37
CA ARG A 29 0.81 -12.24 -3.76
C ARG A 29 2.33 -12.47 -3.85
N PRO A 30 2.83 -13.20 -4.84
CA PRO A 30 4.26 -13.28 -5.11
C PRO A 30 4.89 -11.88 -5.20
N GLY A 31 5.95 -11.65 -4.48
CA GLY A 31 6.61 -10.35 -4.32
C GLY A 31 6.21 -9.68 -3.01
N PRO A 32 5.05 -9.02 -2.91
CA PRO A 32 4.69 -8.27 -1.70
C PRO A 32 4.41 -9.15 -0.47
N ILE A 33 4.25 -10.45 -0.61
CA ILE A 33 4.09 -11.38 0.51
C ILE A 33 5.24 -11.27 1.54
N GLU A 34 6.42 -10.85 1.12
CA GLU A 34 7.57 -10.63 1.99
C GLU A 34 7.36 -9.51 3.01
N TYR A 35 6.45 -8.58 2.74
CA TYR A 35 6.13 -7.48 3.66
C TYR A 35 5.09 -7.86 4.72
N ILE A 36 4.37 -8.97 4.56
CA ILE A 36 3.31 -9.38 5.49
C ILE A 36 3.85 -9.56 6.92
N PRO A 37 5.00 -10.20 7.16
CA PRO A 37 5.51 -10.33 8.53
C PRO A 37 5.73 -8.98 9.23
N SER A 38 6.31 -8.00 8.54
CA SER A 38 6.49 -6.65 9.09
C SER A 38 5.15 -5.94 9.30
N PHE A 39 4.23 -6.05 8.35
CA PHE A 39 2.86 -5.51 8.46
C PHE A 39 2.16 -6.05 9.72
N VAL A 40 2.23 -7.35 9.96
CA VAL A 40 1.65 -8.03 11.13
C VAL A 40 2.30 -7.54 12.42
N ARG A 41 3.63 -7.50 12.48
CA ARG A 41 4.35 -7.04 13.68
C ARG A 41 4.05 -5.58 14.01
N ARG A 42 3.99 -4.72 13.01
CA ARG A 42 3.68 -3.29 13.21
C ARG A 42 2.24 -3.11 13.71
N LYS A 43 1.29 -3.82 13.12
CA LYS A 43 -0.09 -3.79 13.59
C LYS A 43 -0.22 -4.28 15.04
N ASN A 44 0.49 -5.34 15.41
CA ASN A 44 0.44 -5.93 16.75
C ASN A 44 1.30 -5.17 17.79
N GLY A 45 1.99 -4.11 17.39
CA GLY A 45 2.85 -3.33 18.28
C GLY A 45 4.21 -3.96 18.60
N GLU A 46 4.59 -5.01 17.88
CA GLU A 46 5.85 -5.74 18.06
C GLU A 46 7.01 -5.08 17.27
N GLU A 47 6.69 -4.28 16.27
CA GLU A 47 7.64 -3.50 15.48
C GLU A 47 7.19 -2.04 15.45
N PRO A 48 8.08 -1.04 15.65
CA PRO A 48 7.70 0.36 15.60
C PRO A 48 7.29 0.75 14.18
N ILE A 49 6.22 1.55 14.07
CA ILE A 49 5.82 2.16 12.81
C ILE A 49 6.74 3.35 12.56
N ALA A 50 7.43 3.34 11.43
CA ALA A 50 8.35 4.39 11.03
C ALA A 50 7.98 4.95 9.65
N TYR A 51 8.15 6.25 9.49
CA TYR A 51 7.98 6.98 8.23
C TYR A 51 9.29 7.66 7.86
N ASP A 52 9.66 7.65 6.59
CA ASP A 52 10.85 8.37 6.13
C ASP A 52 10.71 9.89 6.32
N LEU A 53 9.50 10.40 6.18
CA LEU A 53 9.12 11.78 6.48
C LEU A 53 7.81 11.76 7.26
N ASP A 54 7.68 12.61 8.28
CA ASP A 54 6.45 12.71 9.11
C ASP A 54 5.22 13.02 8.26
N ALA A 55 5.40 13.78 7.18
CA ALA A 55 4.33 14.10 6.23
C ALA A 55 3.71 12.86 5.53
N MET A 56 4.39 11.72 5.55
CA MET A 56 3.89 10.47 4.94
C MET A 56 2.86 9.75 5.82
N GLU A 57 2.81 10.06 7.10
CA GLU A 57 1.90 9.41 8.05
C GLU A 57 0.43 9.50 7.61
N GLU A 58 0.01 10.65 7.08
CA GLU A 58 -1.37 10.89 6.63
C GLU A 58 -1.88 9.81 5.67
N TYR A 59 -1.02 9.31 4.77
CA TYR A 59 -1.41 8.33 3.75
C TYR A 59 -0.90 6.92 4.00
N LEU A 60 0.08 6.75 4.88
CA LEU A 60 0.65 5.44 5.20
C LEU A 60 0.20 4.87 6.56
N SER A 61 -0.48 5.64 7.40
CA SER A 61 -0.93 5.16 8.72
C SER A 61 -1.88 3.97 8.61
N GLU A 62 -2.76 3.95 7.62
CA GLU A 62 -3.70 2.84 7.40
C GLU A 62 -3.01 1.51 7.04
N THR A 63 -1.78 1.57 6.57
CA THR A 63 -0.95 0.42 6.21
C THR A 63 0.31 0.30 7.09
N TYR A 64 0.26 0.89 8.27
CA TYR A 64 1.32 0.82 9.28
C TYR A 64 2.70 1.25 8.75
N GLY A 65 2.72 2.28 7.91
CA GLY A 65 3.94 2.84 7.32
C GLY A 65 4.49 2.09 6.11
N ILE A 66 3.82 1.05 5.65
CA ILE A 66 4.23 0.28 4.46
C ILE A 66 3.47 0.79 3.24
N THR A 67 4.18 1.06 2.15
CA THR A 67 3.54 1.40 0.87
C THR A 67 2.95 0.16 0.23
N VAL A 68 1.65 0.14 0.04
CA VAL A 68 0.88 -1.01 -0.48
C VAL A 68 0.15 -0.67 -1.78
N TYR A 69 -0.39 0.56 -1.88
CA TYR A 69 -1.27 0.96 -2.98
C TYR A 69 -0.65 2.01 -3.90
N GLN A 70 -0.97 1.91 -5.18
CA GLN A 70 -0.63 2.94 -6.16
C GLN A 70 -1.15 4.32 -5.75
N GLU A 71 -2.34 4.37 -5.17
CA GLU A 71 -2.99 5.59 -4.70
C GLU A 71 -2.18 6.29 -3.60
N GLN A 72 -1.49 5.54 -2.74
CA GLN A 72 -0.61 6.13 -1.73
C GLN A 72 0.56 6.88 -2.38
N VAL A 73 1.18 6.32 -3.41
CA VAL A 73 2.26 6.98 -4.15
C VAL A 73 1.74 8.22 -4.87
N MET A 74 0.56 8.15 -5.49
CA MET A 74 -0.06 9.32 -6.14
C MET A 74 -0.28 10.47 -5.16
N LEU A 75 -0.88 10.19 -4.01
CA LEU A 75 -1.18 11.19 -2.98
C LEU A 75 0.09 11.76 -2.35
N LEU A 76 1.07 10.90 -2.07
CA LEU A 76 2.36 11.32 -1.53
C LEU A 76 3.15 12.18 -2.53
N SER A 77 3.13 11.87 -3.82
CA SER A 77 3.78 12.69 -4.84
C SER A 77 3.18 14.10 -4.92
N GLN A 78 1.86 14.22 -4.74
CA GLN A 78 1.17 15.50 -4.66
C GLN A 78 1.53 16.25 -3.38
N LYS A 79 1.51 15.57 -2.23
CA LYS A 79 1.79 16.18 -0.93
C LYS A 79 3.24 16.62 -0.78
N LEU A 80 4.20 15.74 -1.10
CA LEU A 80 5.62 16.00 -0.90
C LEU A 80 6.22 16.92 -1.96
N ALA A 81 5.87 16.74 -3.23
CA ALA A 81 6.45 17.48 -4.35
C ALA A 81 5.49 18.48 -5.01
N GLY A 82 4.21 18.46 -4.65
CA GLY A 82 3.21 19.31 -5.30
C GLY A 82 2.90 18.87 -6.74
N PHE A 83 3.02 17.61 -7.04
CA PHE A 83 2.61 17.09 -8.33
C PHE A 83 1.15 17.41 -8.62
N SER A 84 0.87 17.79 -9.86
CA SER A 84 -0.51 17.90 -10.34
C SER A 84 -1.19 16.52 -10.35
N LYS A 85 -2.51 16.49 -10.41
CA LYS A 85 -3.25 15.23 -10.60
C LYS A 85 -2.80 14.50 -11.88
N GLY A 86 -2.47 15.25 -12.93
CA GLY A 86 -1.93 14.69 -14.17
C GLY A 86 -0.56 14.05 -14.00
N ASP A 87 0.36 14.73 -13.29
CA ASP A 87 1.68 14.17 -12.98
C ASP A 87 1.58 12.91 -12.13
N ALA A 88 0.73 12.92 -11.11
CA ALA A 88 0.51 11.76 -10.23
C ALA A 88 -0.08 10.57 -11.00
N ASP A 89 -1.00 10.80 -11.93
CA ASP A 89 -1.54 9.74 -12.79
C ASP A 89 -0.51 9.23 -13.80
N ALA A 90 0.32 10.11 -14.34
CA ALA A 90 1.46 9.72 -15.20
C ALA A 90 2.46 8.85 -14.44
N LEU A 91 2.76 9.20 -13.18
CA LEU A 91 3.59 8.38 -12.29
C LEU A 91 2.98 7.00 -12.08
N ARG A 92 1.70 6.93 -11.72
CA ARG A 92 0.98 5.67 -11.55
C ARG A 92 1.03 4.79 -12.81
N LYS A 93 0.79 5.39 -13.98
CA LYS A 93 0.84 4.67 -15.26
C LYS A 93 2.24 4.16 -15.57
N ALA A 94 3.26 4.96 -15.32
CA ALA A 94 4.65 4.59 -15.54
C ALA A 94 5.07 3.43 -14.61
N MET A 95 4.61 3.46 -13.34
CA MET A 95 4.82 2.37 -12.39
C MET A 95 4.11 1.08 -12.85
N GLY A 96 2.83 1.16 -13.16
CA GLY A 96 2.02 0.00 -13.56
C GLY A 96 2.52 -0.66 -14.85
N LYS A 97 3.07 0.13 -15.77
CA LYS A 97 3.65 -0.36 -17.04
C LYS A 97 5.15 -0.62 -16.98
N LYS A 98 5.77 -0.46 -15.82
CA LYS A 98 7.22 -0.63 -15.60
C LYS A 98 8.08 0.20 -16.57
N GLN A 99 7.66 1.42 -16.86
CA GLN A 99 8.32 2.33 -17.81
C GLN A 99 9.47 3.07 -17.13
N LYS A 100 10.60 2.40 -16.96
CA LYS A 100 11.76 2.96 -16.27
C LYS A 100 12.22 4.31 -16.85
N ALA A 101 12.27 4.45 -18.16
CA ALA A 101 12.68 5.70 -18.80
C ALA A 101 11.79 6.90 -18.45
N VAL A 102 10.51 6.66 -18.19
CA VAL A 102 9.58 7.71 -17.73
C VAL A 102 9.83 8.03 -16.25
N LEU A 103 10.02 7.02 -15.42
CA LEU A 103 10.35 7.19 -14.00
C LEU A 103 11.65 7.95 -13.81
N ASP A 104 12.69 7.61 -14.58
CA ASP A 104 13.99 8.28 -14.54
C ASP A 104 13.89 9.79 -14.90
N LYS A 105 12.96 10.16 -15.79
CA LYS A 105 12.67 11.56 -16.13
C LYS A 105 11.87 12.29 -15.05
N MET A 106 11.02 11.59 -14.33
CA MET A 106 10.19 12.17 -13.27
C MET A 106 10.95 12.35 -11.96
N LYS A 107 11.97 11.54 -11.69
CA LYS A 107 12.76 11.57 -10.45
C LYS A 107 13.34 12.96 -10.15
N PRO A 108 14.08 13.62 -11.06
CA PRO A 108 14.62 14.96 -10.80
C PRO A 108 13.54 15.97 -10.45
N LYS A 109 12.42 15.97 -11.16
CA LYS A 109 11.26 16.83 -10.88
C LYS A 109 10.72 16.61 -9.46
N PHE A 110 10.57 15.36 -9.06
CA PHE A 110 10.10 15.02 -7.71
C PHE A 110 11.06 15.52 -6.63
N VAL A 111 12.34 15.21 -6.77
CA VAL A 111 13.37 15.60 -5.78
C VAL A 111 13.49 17.12 -5.70
N GLU A 112 13.54 17.82 -6.84
CA GLU A 112 13.63 19.28 -6.87
C GLU A 112 12.42 19.95 -6.21
N GLN A 113 11.20 19.63 -6.66
CA GLN A 113 9.98 20.23 -6.13
C GLN A 113 9.75 19.92 -4.64
N ALA A 114 10.04 18.71 -4.21
CA ALA A 114 9.92 18.35 -2.80
C ALA A 114 11.01 18.97 -1.93
N SER A 115 12.22 19.16 -2.45
CA SER A 115 13.30 19.89 -1.78
C SER A 115 12.95 21.36 -1.57
N GLU A 116 12.31 22.01 -2.54
CA GLU A 116 11.81 23.38 -2.43
C GLU A 116 10.76 23.52 -1.31
N LYS A 117 10.05 22.45 -0.98
CA LYS A 117 9.09 22.39 0.15
C LYS A 117 9.75 22.12 1.50
N GLY A 118 11.07 22.01 1.56
CA GLY A 118 11.85 21.86 2.79
C GLY A 118 12.18 20.42 3.17
N HIS A 119 11.97 19.44 2.29
CA HIS A 119 12.36 18.05 2.54
C HIS A 119 13.82 17.78 2.17
N ASP A 120 14.48 16.88 2.93
CA ASP A 120 15.89 16.51 2.67
C ASP A 120 16.00 15.74 1.34
N PRO A 121 16.83 16.21 0.38
CA PRO A 121 17.02 15.55 -0.91
C PRO A 121 17.46 14.09 -0.82
N LYS A 122 18.27 13.73 0.17
CA LYS A 122 18.74 12.36 0.37
C LYS A 122 17.60 11.42 0.75
N ILE A 123 16.70 11.89 1.61
CA ILE A 123 15.52 11.13 1.99
C ILE A 123 14.57 10.99 0.80
N LEU A 124 14.40 12.04 0.01
CA LEU A 124 13.55 12.03 -1.19
C LEU A 124 14.07 11.05 -2.24
N GLU A 125 15.38 10.96 -2.44
CA GLU A 125 15.98 9.98 -3.33
C GLU A 125 15.76 8.55 -2.85
N LYS A 126 15.85 8.32 -1.54
CA LYS A 126 15.52 7.03 -0.93
C LYS A 126 14.06 6.67 -1.18
N ILE A 127 13.13 7.58 -0.89
CA ILE A 127 11.69 7.38 -1.12
C ILE A 127 11.42 7.01 -2.58
N TRP A 128 12.03 7.72 -3.53
CA TRP A 128 11.85 7.43 -4.95
C TRP A 128 12.38 6.04 -5.32
N THR A 129 13.55 5.66 -4.80
CA THR A 129 14.13 4.33 -5.02
C THR A 129 13.24 3.23 -4.46
N ASP A 130 12.66 3.45 -3.28
CA ASP A 130 11.69 2.52 -2.69
C ASP A 130 10.42 2.41 -3.57
N TRP A 131 9.96 3.52 -4.14
CA TRP A 131 8.83 3.51 -5.07
C TRP A 131 9.15 2.79 -6.38
N GLU A 132 10.35 2.91 -6.92
CA GLU A 132 10.78 2.16 -8.10
C GLU A 132 10.76 0.65 -7.85
N ALA A 133 11.25 0.22 -6.71
CA ALA A 133 11.16 -1.18 -6.28
C ALA A 133 9.71 -1.62 -6.09
N PHE A 134 8.92 -0.81 -5.42
CA PHE A 134 7.48 -1.02 -5.21
C PHE A 134 6.68 -1.11 -6.52
N ALA A 135 7.10 -0.41 -7.58
CA ALA A 135 6.40 -0.39 -8.87
C ALA A 135 6.17 -1.79 -9.46
N SER A 136 7.01 -2.75 -9.09
CA SER A 136 6.89 -4.13 -9.58
C SER A 136 5.67 -4.88 -9.01
N TYR A 137 5.13 -4.45 -7.87
CA TYR A 137 4.04 -5.10 -7.14
C TYR A 137 2.97 -4.14 -6.62
N ALA A 138 3.01 -2.88 -7.03
CA ALA A 138 1.99 -1.87 -6.70
C ALA A 138 0.57 -2.37 -7.01
N PHE A 139 -0.37 -2.11 -6.11
CA PHE A 139 -1.73 -2.61 -6.22
C PHE A 139 -2.76 -1.48 -6.26
N ASN A 140 -3.84 -1.69 -6.98
CA ASN A 140 -4.97 -0.78 -7.00
C ASN A 140 -5.84 -1.01 -5.75
N LYS A 141 -6.01 0.03 -4.93
CA LYS A 141 -6.76 -0.06 -3.68
C LYS A 141 -8.24 -0.36 -3.92
N SER A 142 -8.84 0.22 -4.96
CA SER A 142 -10.25 0.00 -5.27
C SER A 142 -10.54 -1.46 -5.60
N HIS A 143 -9.65 -2.11 -6.37
CA HIS A 143 -9.76 -3.53 -6.66
C HIS A 143 -9.68 -4.38 -5.38
N SER A 144 -8.69 -4.11 -4.54
CA SER A 144 -8.53 -4.80 -3.25
C SER A 144 -9.74 -4.60 -2.32
N THR A 145 -10.30 -3.39 -2.31
CA THR A 145 -11.49 -3.05 -1.50
C THR A 145 -12.71 -3.89 -1.91
N CYS A 146 -12.95 -4.06 -3.21
CA CYS A 146 -14.06 -4.87 -3.70
C CYS A 146 -13.95 -6.34 -3.22
N TYR A 147 -12.79 -6.93 -3.33
CA TYR A 147 -12.57 -8.31 -2.86
C TYR A 147 -12.66 -8.44 -1.34
N ALA A 148 -12.11 -7.49 -0.61
CA ALA A 148 -12.21 -7.48 0.85
C ALA A 148 -13.68 -7.33 1.32
N TRP A 149 -14.46 -6.52 0.62
CA TRP A 149 -15.88 -6.32 0.93
C TRP A 149 -16.67 -7.61 0.76
N ILE A 150 -16.51 -8.30 -0.36
CA ILE A 150 -17.18 -9.59 -0.60
C ILE A 150 -16.70 -10.63 0.41
N ALA A 151 -15.42 -10.69 0.70
CA ALA A 151 -14.87 -11.61 1.70
C ALA A 151 -15.46 -11.38 3.09
N TYR A 152 -15.61 -10.12 3.50
CA TYR A 152 -16.24 -9.78 4.77
C TYR A 152 -17.72 -10.21 4.81
N GLN A 153 -18.46 -9.90 3.75
CA GLN A 153 -19.88 -10.29 3.65
C GLN A 153 -20.06 -11.81 3.72
N THR A 154 -19.27 -12.57 2.97
CA THR A 154 -19.35 -14.04 2.98
C THR A 154 -18.93 -14.62 4.33
N ALA A 155 -17.92 -14.07 4.98
CA ALA A 155 -17.52 -14.46 6.32
C ALA A 155 -18.61 -14.17 7.36
N TYR A 156 -19.26 -13.02 7.28
CA TYR A 156 -20.37 -12.65 8.14
C TYR A 156 -21.56 -13.63 7.99
N LEU A 157 -21.95 -13.90 6.75
CA LEU A 157 -23.03 -14.85 6.45
C LEU A 157 -22.69 -16.25 6.96
N LYS A 158 -21.49 -16.72 6.71
CA LYS A 158 -21.04 -18.03 7.19
C LYS A 158 -21.01 -18.15 8.70
N ALA A 159 -20.69 -17.06 9.40
CA ALA A 159 -20.64 -17.04 10.87
C ALA A 159 -22.02 -16.95 11.51
N HIS A 160 -22.93 -16.17 10.95
CA HIS A 160 -24.24 -15.84 11.56
C HIS A 160 -25.40 -16.61 10.95
N TYR A 161 -25.29 -17.03 9.70
CA TYR A 161 -26.34 -17.71 8.92
C TYR A 161 -25.75 -18.91 8.16
N PRO A 162 -25.10 -19.86 8.88
CA PRO A 162 -24.35 -20.94 8.21
C PRO A 162 -25.23 -21.87 7.37
N ALA A 163 -26.45 -22.15 7.80
CA ALA A 163 -27.37 -23.03 7.07
C ALA A 163 -27.77 -22.40 5.73
N GLU A 164 -28.18 -21.15 5.75
CA GLU A 164 -28.60 -20.39 4.56
C GLU A 164 -27.41 -20.12 3.62
N TYR A 165 -26.22 -19.86 4.20
CA TYR A 165 -25.02 -19.63 3.41
C TYR A 165 -24.53 -20.88 2.67
N MET A 166 -24.72 -22.05 3.28
CA MET A 166 -24.28 -23.33 2.71
C MET A 166 -25.31 -23.97 1.76
N ALA A 167 -26.54 -23.51 1.75
CA ALA A 167 -27.58 -23.97 0.85
C ALA A 167 -27.37 -23.43 -0.57
#